data_ceb6aa941a3c6911a4343f1b757e5cdd
#
_entry.id   ceb6aa941a3c6911a4343f1b757e5cdd
#
_cell.length_a   1.000
_cell.length_b   1.000
_cell.length_c   1.000
_cell.angle_alpha   90.00
_cell.angle_beta   90.00
_cell.angle_gamma   90.00
#
_symmetry.space_group_name_H-M   'P 1'
#
loop_
_entity.id
_entity.type
_entity.pdbx_description
1 polymer ?
#
loop_
_entity_poly.entity_id
_entity_poly.type
_entity_poly.pdbx_seq_one_letter_code
_entity_poly.pdbx_strand_id
1 'polypeptide(L)'
;MKRISRRGFIFGSATLSVAGQAGFPPAKGAGGLLLVGTQTSGSSKGIYSYSFDPDRGELGVIGLAAEADNPTFLALSPNGRTVLVANELDNYEGKSSGAVSSYSLDRASGRLTKVNEVASMGGGPCHVAFDHTGWSAFAANYGGGSAASFSVGDDGRLSPAVSFYQYTGSGPDAGRQKGPHAHRVTVSPDNRFLLVNDLGLDAIHIYRLDAGAARLTPNDPPQWRSAPGAGPRALQFHPNGRFAYCVTEMASSVVVLRWDARSGVLETEQAVVMRPPEFHGVTTGNDIVIDREARFAYATDRFDDIVCTFAISPESGTLTLLNRTSSGGKVPRHLALDPSGRWLLVANQGSDNIAVLSRDAQTGQLAAGKSFSLSRPQCLVFA
;
A
#
# COMPACT_ATOMS: atom_id res chain seq x y z
N MET A 1 30.81 26.96 60.59
CA MET A 1 31.37 26.99 59.22
C MET A 1 31.37 25.59 58.64
N LYS A 2 30.36 25.22 57.83
CA LYS A 2 30.33 23.94 57.11
C LYS A 2 30.16 24.25 55.62
N ARG A 3 31.10 23.82 54.82
CA ARG A 3 31.14 23.94 53.34
C ARG A 3 30.05 23.06 52.74
N ILE A 4 29.22 23.61 51.85
CA ILE A 4 28.24 22.89 51.04
C ILE A 4 28.88 22.66 49.68
N SER A 5 28.98 21.37 49.30
CA SER A 5 29.50 20.87 48.04
C SER A 5 28.42 21.03 46.93
N ARG A 6 28.82 21.63 45.79
CA ARG A 6 28.01 21.71 44.59
C ARG A 6 28.07 20.36 43.86
N ARG A 7 26.95 19.64 43.76
CA ARG A 7 26.81 18.49 42.83
C ARG A 7 26.36 19.04 41.49
N GLY A 8 27.18 18.81 40.47
CA GLY A 8 26.87 19.10 39.09
C GLY A 8 25.81 18.12 38.55
N PHE A 9 24.79 18.66 37.92
CA PHE A 9 23.81 17.90 37.13
C PHE A 9 24.41 17.68 35.76
N ILE A 10 24.63 16.41 35.43
CA ILE A 10 24.97 15.97 34.05
C ILE A 10 23.64 15.79 33.33
N PHE A 11 23.36 16.63 32.34
CA PHE A 11 22.28 16.41 31.38
C PHE A 11 22.72 15.31 30.42
N GLY A 12 22.17 14.13 30.60
CA GLY A 12 22.26 13.07 29.61
C GLY A 12 21.33 13.37 28.45
N SER A 13 21.89 13.67 27.28
CA SER A 13 21.12 13.73 26.02
C SER A 13 20.66 12.33 25.66
N ALA A 14 19.40 12.03 25.87
CA ALA A 14 18.77 10.84 25.34
C ALA A 14 18.52 11.06 23.83
N THR A 15 19.35 10.47 23.01
CA THR A 15 19.05 10.30 21.57
C THR A 15 17.87 9.37 21.44
N LEU A 16 16.71 9.91 21.09
CA LEU A 16 15.56 9.11 20.63
C LEU A 16 15.99 8.43 19.31
N SER A 17 16.25 7.14 19.38
CA SER A 17 16.32 6.28 18.22
C SER A 17 14.95 6.25 17.56
N VAL A 18 14.82 6.83 16.38
CA VAL A 18 13.68 6.64 15.50
C VAL A 18 13.60 5.14 15.22
N ALA A 19 12.58 4.46 15.74
CA ALA A 19 12.27 3.10 15.38
C ALA A 19 11.87 3.10 13.88
N GLY A 20 12.86 2.89 13.02
CA GLY A 20 12.64 2.54 11.63
C GLY A 20 11.79 1.28 11.57
N GLN A 21 10.96 1.17 10.53
CA GLN A 21 10.22 -0.04 10.21
C GLN A 21 11.08 -1.25 10.53
N ALA A 22 10.61 -2.10 11.44
CA ALA A 22 11.29 -3.32 11.81
C ALA A 22 11.24 -4.30 10.62
N GLY A 23 12.11 -4.05 9.64
CA GLY A 23 12.47 -5.04 8.66
C GLY A 23 13.26 -6.12 9.39
N PHE A 24 12.72 -7.32 9.48
CA PHE A 24 13.46 -8.48 9.95
C PHE A 24 14.72 -8.64 9.09
N PRO A 25 15.90 -8.90 9.69
CA PRO A 25 17.06 -9.25 8.91
C PRO A 25 16.75 -10.51 8.11
N PRO A 26 17.07 -10.56 6.79
CA PRO A 26 16.87 -11.77 6.02
C PRO A 26 17.69 -12.89 6.67
N ALA A 27 17.04 -14.00 6.99
CA ALA A 27 17.75 -15.21 7.37
C ALA A 27 18.66 -15.60 6.19
N LYS A 28 19.96 -15.66 6.41
CA LYS A 28 20.91 -16.12 5.38
C LYS A 28 20.49 -17.51 4.94
N GLY A 29 20.03 -17.65 3.68
CA GLY A 29 19.78 -18.92 2.99
C GLY A 29 18.35 -19.44 2.98
N ALA A 30 17.35 -18.74 3.55
CA ALA A 30 15.96 -19.13 3.38
C ALA A 30 15.31 -18.25 2.32
N GLY A 31 14.77 -18.84 1.26
CA GLY A 31 13.95 -18.15 0.27
C GLY A 31 12.79 -17.41 0.94
N GLY A 32 12.42 -16.21 0.44
CA GLY A 32 11.30 -15.44 0.95
C GLY A 32 9.97 -16.16 0.70
N LEU A 33 8.97 -15.93 1.56
CA LEU A 33 7.58 -16.32 1.29
C LEU A 33 6.86 -15.16 0.63
N LEU A 34 6.23 -15.40 -0.52
CA LEU A 34 5.38 -14.43 -1.22
C LEU A 34 3.92 -14.89 -1.15
N LEU A 35 3.03 -14.06 -0.63
CA LEU A 35 1.59 -14.22 -0.72
C LEU A 35 1.04 -13.40 -1.87
N VAL A 36 0.11 -13.96 -2.63
CA VAL A 36 -0.51 -13.31 -3.78
C VAL A 36 -2.03 -13.33 -3.65
N GLY A 37 -2.60 -12.13 -3.52
CA GLY A 37 -4.04 -11.91 -3.62
C GLY A 37 -4.48 -11.88 -5.09
N THR A 38 -5.67 -12.39 -5.37
CA THR A 38 -6.19 -12.52 -6.73
C THR A 38 -7.63 -12.04 -6.85
N GLN A 39 -8.07 -11.80 -8.08
CA GLN A 39 -9.47 -11.68 -8.40
C GLN A 39 -10.00 -13.04 -8.85
N THR A 40 -11.07 -13.54 -8.22
CA THR A 40 -11.57 -14.91 -8.43
C THR A 40 -12.60 -15.05 -9.55
N SER A 41 -12.76 -14.01 -10.38
CA SER A 41 -13.61 -14.04 -11.60
C SER A 41 -12.99 -14.85 -12.76
N GLY A 42 -11.73 -15.32 -12.61
CA GLY A 42 -11.04 -16.22 -13.53
C GLY A 42 -10.97 -17.65 -12.99
N SER A 43 -9.84 -18.31 -13.20
CA SER A 43 -9.57 -19.65 -12.68
C SER A 43 -9.01 -19.65 -11.26
N SER A 44 -8.66 -18.50 -10.71
CA SER A 44 -8.18 -18.36 -9.33
C SER A 44 -9.27 -18.70 -8.31
N LYS A 45 -8.86 -19.31 -7.19
CA LYS A 45 -9.75 -19.71 -6.08
C LYS A 45 -9.49 -18.93 -4.77
N GLY A 46 -8.57 -17.97 -4.79
CA GLY A 46 -8.26 -17.25 -3.57
C GLY A 46 -6.83 -16.73 -3.48
N ILE A 47 -6.18 -16.97 -2.36
CA ILE A 47 -4.83 -16.49 -2.05
C ILE A 47 -3.83 -17.61 -2.31
N TYR A 48 -2.74 -17.29 -3.02
CA TYR A 48 -1.67 -18.24 -3.34
C TYR A 48 -0.39 -17.89 -2.61
N SER A 49 0.43 -18.91 -2.33
CA SER A 49 1.76 -18.76 -1.76
C SER A 49 2.84 -19.31 -2.68
N TYR A 50 3.97 -18.63 -2.68
CA TYR A 50 5.17 -18.98 -3.44
C TYR A 50 6.40 -18.86 -2.54
N SER A 51 7.37 -19.75 -2.75
CA SER A 51 8.73 -19.49 -2.30
C SER A 51 9.42 -18.54 -3.28
N PHE A 52 10.27 -17.65 -2.81
CA PHE A 52 11.05 -16.74 -3.64
C PHE A 52 12.54 -16.96 -3.42
N ASP A 53 13.26 -17.27 -4.49
CA ASP A 53 14.72 -17.34 -4.49
C ASP A 53 15.29 -15.95 -4.85
N PRO A 54 15.85 -15.21 -3.88
CA PRO A 54 16.38 -13.88 -4.13
C PRO A 54 17.70 -13.87 -4.90
N ASP A 55 18.39 -15.00 -5.06
CA ASP A 55 19.62 -15.06 -5.85
C ASP A 55 19.34 -15.22 -7.33
N ARG A 56 18.22 -15.85 -7.67
CA ARG A 56 17.83 -16.15 -9.04
C ARG A 56 16.62 -15.36 -9.54
N GLY A 57 15.88 -14.67 -8.65
CA GLY A 57 14.61 -14.04 -8.96
C GLY A 57 13.57 -15.07 -9.44
N GLU A 58 13.46 -16.20 -8.75
CA GLU A 58 12.58 -17.30 -9.11
C GLU A 58 11.47 -17.49 -8.08
N LEU A 59 10.25 -17.75 -8.61
CA LEU A 59 9.11 -18.16 -7.80
C LEU A 59 8.95 -19.69 -7.90
N GLY A 60 8.96 -20.36 -6.77
CA GLY A 60 8.54 -21.76 -6.63
C GLY A 60 7.11 -21.81 -6.11
N VAL A 61 6.21 -22.50 -6.82
CA VAL A 61 4.80 -22.64 -6.40
C VAL A 61 4.71 -23.49 -5.13
N ILE A 62 4.15 -22.94 -4.05
CA ILE A 62 3.75 -23.72 -2.85
C ILE A 62 2.31 -24.20 -3.06
N GLY A 63 1.40 -23.29 -3.46
CA GLY A 63 0.02 -23.65 -3.78
C GLY A 63 -1.02 -22.65 -3.32
N LEU A 64 -2.27 -23.11 -3.22
CA LEU A 64 -3.38 -22.34 -2.67
C LEU A 64 -3.19 -22.21 -1.15
N ALA A 65 -2.94 -20.98 -0.67
CA ALA A 65 -2.77 -20.69 0.73
C ALA A 65 -4.12 -20.70 1.49
N ALA A 66 -5.16 -20.14 0.87
CA ALA A 66 -6.54 -20.19 1.34
C ALA A 66 -7.52 -19.95 0.20
N GLU A 67 -8.68 -20.59 0.25
CA GLU A 67 -9.83 -20.19 -0.56
C GLU A 67 -10.43 -18.90 0.01
N ALA A 68 -10.74 -17.95 -0.86
CA ALA A 68 -11.34 -16.67 -0.49
C ALA A 68 -12.01 -16.02 -1.70
N ASP A 69 -13.10 -15.30 -1.48
CA ASP A 69 -13.81 -14.58 -2.54
C ASP A 69 -13.15 -13.22 -2.78
N ASN A 70 -12.69 -12.99 -4.02
CA ASN A 70 -12.04 -11.74 -4.45
C ASN A 70 -11.07 -11.15 -3.41
N PRO A 71 -10.03 -11.90 -2.98
CA PRO A 71 -9.01 -11.38 -2.04
C PRO A 71 -8.05 -10.46 -2.79
N THR A 72 -8.51 -9.27 -3.19
CA THR A 72 -7.79 -8.41 -4.13
C THR A 72 -6.67 -7.60 -3.47
N PHE A 73 -6.68 -7.43 -2.15
CA PHE A 73 -5.59 -6.80 -1.44
C PHE A 73 -5.27 -7.49 -0.12
N LEU A 74 -3.99 -7.59 0.19
CA LEU A 74 -3.46 -8.25 1.38
C LEU A 74 -2.58 -7.26 2.15
N ALA A 75 -2.62 -7.33 3.49
CA ALA A 75 -1.67 -6.66 4.36
C ALA A 75 -1.16 -7.62 5.44
N LEU A 76 0.16 -7.66 5.64
CA LEU A 76 0.79 -8.44 6.70
C LEU A 76 0.91 -7.59 7.96
N SER A 77 0.56 -8.16 9.11
CA SER A 77 0.74 -7.49 10.40
C SER A 77 2.22 -7.24 10.71
N PRO A 78 2.56 -6.20 11.52
CA PRO A 78 3.94 -5.89 11.87
C PRO A 78 4.70 -7.05 12.52
N ASN A 79 3.99 -7.93 13.24
CA ASN A 79 4.57 -9.14 13.85
C ASN A 79 4.69 -10.34 12.88
N GLY A 80 4.21 -10.19 11.64
CA GLY A 80 4.28 -11.19 10.58
C GLY A 80 3.39 -12.43 10.78
N ARG A 81 2.39 -12.39 11.68
CA ARG A 81 1.56 -13.55 12.03
C ARG A 81 0.16 -13.50 11.45
N THR A 82 -0.35 -12.30 11.18
CA THR A 82 -1.72 -12.07 10.73
C THR A 82 -1.72 -11.44 9.36
N VAL A 83 -2.60 -11.91 8.48
CA VAL A 83 -2.83 -11.35 7.15
C VAL A 83 -4.25 -10.80 7.09
N LEU A 84 -4.41 -9.51 6.83
CA LEU A 84 -5.68 -8.89 6.44
C LEU A 84 -5.91 -9.08 4.97
N VAL A 85 -7.17 -9.25 4.61
CA VAL A 85 -7.62 -9.44 3.23
C VAL A 85 -8.80 -8.53 2.94
N ALA A 86 -8.71 -7.73 1.89
CA ALA A 86 -9.86 -7.05 1.30
C ALA A 86 -10.59 -8.06 0.39
N ASN A 87 -11.79 -8.45 0.78
CA ASN A 87 -12.69 -9.24 -0.06
C ASN A 87 -13.56 -8.25 -0.86
N GLU A 88 -13.14 -7.96 -2.10
CA GLU A 88 -13.74 -6.94 -2.98
C GLU A 88 -15.09 -7.42 -3.51
N LEU A 89 -16.12 -7.31 -2.66
CA LEU A 89 -17.49 -7.73 -2.89
C LEU A 89 -18.42 -6.52 -2.74
N ASP A 90 -19.56 -6.55 -3.42
CA ASP A 90 -20.60 -5.53 -3.30
C ASP A 90 -21.79 -5.99 -2.45
N ASN A 91 -21.83 -7.28 -2.11
CA ASN A 91 -22.84 -7.88 -1.24
C ASN A 91 -22.16 -8.84 -0.27
N TYR A 92 -22.24 -8.52 1.01
CA TYR A 92 -21.80 -9.38 2.09
C TYR A 92 -22.96 -9.57 3.08
N GLU A 93 -23.37 -10.82 3.30
CA GLU A 93 -24.51 -11.20 4.16
C GLU A 93 -25.82 -10.45 3.84
N GLY A 94 -26.08 -10.21 2.54
CA GLY A 94 -27.30 -9.52 2.09
C GLY A 94 -27.27 -8.00 2.26
N LYS A 95 -26.14 -7.40 2.60
CA LYS A 95 -25.94 -5.94 2.76
C LYS A 95 -25.08 -5.38 1.64
N SER A 96 -25.27 -4.11 1.30
CA SER A 96 -24.40 -3.36 0.37
C SER A 96 -23.03 -3.09 1.02
N SER A 97 -22.24 -4.14 1.15
CA SER A 97 -20.93 -4.14 1.79
C SER A 97 -20.07 -5.23 1.16
N GLY A 98 -18.76 -5.04 1.16
CA GLY A 98 -17.82 -6.14 1.04
C GLY A 98 -17.39 -6.62 2.41
N ALA A 99 -16.28 -7.35 2.48
CA ALA A 99 -15.77 -7.91 3.72
C ALA A 99 -14.28 -7.62 3.93
N VAL A 100 -13.85 -7.66 5.18
CA VAL A 100 -12.45 -7.74 5.58
C VAL A 100 -12.27 -9.04 6.35
N SER A 101 -11.38 -9.90 5.85
CA SER A 101 -11.03 -11.15 6.50
C SER A 101 -9.68 -11.06 7.20
N SER A 102 -9.54 -11.77 8.30
CA SER A 102 -8.28 -11.97 9.00
C SER A 102 -7.89 -13.45 8.95
N TYR A 103 -6.60 -13.70 8.69
CA TYR A 103 -6.01 -15.04 8.65
C TYR A 103 -4.76 -15.10 9.51
N SER A 104 -4.54 -16.21 10.18
CA SER A 104 -3.24 -16.56 10.74
C SER A 104 -2.35 -17.18 9.67
N LEU A 105 -1.07 -16.80 9.65
CA LEU A 105 -0.07 -17.28 8.70
C LEU A 105 0.85 -18.33 9.34
N ASP A 106 0.88 -19.52 8.78
CA ASP A 106 1.98 -20.47 8.98
C ASP A 106 3.07 -20.21 7.93
N ARG A 107 4.14 -19.54 8.34
CA ARG A 107 5.25 -19.16 7.44
C ARG A 107 6.04 -20.35 6.90
N ALA A 108 6.03 -21.48 7.60
CA ALA A 108 6.77 -22.66 7.17
C ALA A 108 6.11 -23.36 5.98
N SER A 109 4.77 -23.44 6.01
CA SER A 109 3.99 -24.07 4.95
C SER A 109 3.39 -23.09 3.95
N GLY A 110 3.40 -21.78 4.23
CA GLY A 110 2.73 -20.75 3.44
C GLY A 110 1.20 -20.83 3.51
N ARG A 111 0.62 -21.57 4.45
CA ARG A 111 -0.84 -21.73 4.62
C ARG A 111 -1.43 -20.60 5.44
N LEU A 112 -2.65 -20.23 5.07
CA LEU A 112 -3.47 -19.27 5.79
C LEU A 112 -4.68 -19.99 6.41
N THR A 113 -4.93 -19.72 7.69
CA THR A 113 -6.13 -20.21 8.39
C THR A 113 -7.00 -19.02 8.76
N LYS A 114 -8.26 -19.01 8.29
CA LYS A 114 -9.20 -17.91 8.57
C LYS A 114 -9.44 -17.79 10.07
N VAL A 115 -9.22 -16.62 10.64
CA VAL A 115 -9.53 -16.26 12.02
C VAL A 115 -10.98 -15.79 12.11
N ASN A 116 -11.32 -14.76 11.34
CA ASN A 116 -12.70 -14.29 11.17
C ASN A 116 -12.83 -13.39 9.94
N GLU A 117 -14.06 -12.96 9.69
CA GLU A 117 -14.45 -12.06 8.63
C GLU A 117 -15.53 -11.12 9.14
N VAL A 118 -15.48 -9.85 8.74
CA VAL A 118 -16.41 -8.80 9.16
C VAL A 118 -16.79 -7.94 7.97
N ALA A 119 -17.97 -7.30 8.03
CA ALA A 119 -18.39 -6.34 7.02
C ALA A 119 -17.41 -5.17 6.94
N SER A 120 -17.01 -4.79 5.72
CA SER A 120 -16.19 -3.58 5.47
C SER A 120 -16.98 -2.29 5.57
N MET A 121 -18.30 -2.38 5.76
CA MET A 121 -19.29 -1.29 5.86
C MET A 121 -19.59 -0.55 4.56
N GLY A 122 -18.88 -0.86 3.47
CA GLY A 122 -19.12 -0.30 2.13
C GLY A 122 -18.83 -1.33 1.05
N GLY A 123 -19.38 -1.17 -0.15
CA GLY A 123 -19.13 -2.05 -1.30
C GLY A 123 -17.71 -1.92 -1.84
N GLY A 124 -17.19 -3.01 -2.41
CA GLY A 124 -15.91 -3.06 -3.09
C GLY A 124 -14.70 -2.60 -2.27
N PRO A 125 -14.40 -3.17 -1.07
CA PRO A 125 -13.16 -2.87 -0.37
C PRO A 125 -11.98 -3.32 -1.23
N CYS A 126 -11.11 -2.38 -1.59
CA CYS A 126 -9.99 -2.64 -2.50
C CYS A 126 -8.61 -2.44 -1.86
N HIS A 127 -8.55 -2.00 -0.62
CA HIS A 127 -7.31 -1.83 0.12
C HIS A 127 -7.52 -1.98 1.62
N VAL A 128 -6.59 -2.68 2.28
CA VAL A 128 -6.53 -2.83 3.74
C VAL A 128 -5.12 -2.51 4.24
N ALA A 129 -5.01 -2.05 5.48
CA ALA A 129 -3.73 -1.81 6.15
C ALA A 129 -3.86 -2.05 7.64
N PHE A 130 -2.75 -2.41 8.30
CA PHE A 130 -2.57 -2.30 9.74
C PHE A 130 -2.00 -0.94 10.12
N ASP A 131 -2.23 -0.53 11.35
CA ASP A 131 -1.36 0.45 12.02
C ASP A 131 0.01 -0.17 12.36
N HIS A 132 0.98 0.67 12.76
CA HIS A 132 2.35 0.17 13.02
C HIS A 132 2.47 -0.71 14.27
N THR A 133 1.47 -0.73 15.13
CA THR A 133 1.43 -1.62 16.31
C THR A 133 0.74 -2.96 16.01
N GLY A 134 -0.09 -3.01 14.97
CA GLY A 134 -0.91 -4.15 14.62
C GLY A 134 -2.22 -4.29 15.41
N TRP A 135 -2.57 -3.30 16.23
CA TRP A 135 -3.81 -3.30 17.03
C TRP A 135 -5.01 -2.71 16.30
N SER A 136 -4.76 -1.97 15.22
CA SER A 136 -5.79 -1.38 14.38
C SER A 136 -5.65 -1.81 12.93
N ALA A 137 -6.78 -2.02 12.28
CA ALA A 137 -6.90 -2.33 10.86
C ALA A 137 -7.84 -1.33 10.18
N PHE A 138 -7.59 -1.08 8.89
CA PHE A 138 -8.34 -0.09 8.11
C PHE A 138 -8.71 -0.68 6.75
N ALA A 139 -9.85 -0.24 6.21
CA ALA A 139 -10.29 -0.59 4.85
C ALA A 139 -10.74 0.65 4.09
N ALA A 140 -10.40 0.69 2.79
CA ALA A 140 -10.95 1.62 1.82
C ALA A 140 -11.93 0.89 0.92
N ASN A 141 -13.18 1.37 0.85
CA ASN A 141 -14.27 0.80 0.07
C ASN A 141 -14.46 1.62 -1.21
N TYR A 142 -13.98 1.12 -2.34
CA TYR A 142 -14.03 1.82 -3.62
C TYR A 142 -15.47 1.99 -4.13
N GLY A 143 -16.22 0.88 -4.18
CA GLY A 143 -17.61 0.89 -4.65
C GLY A 143 -18.54 1.70 -3.75
N GLY A 144 -18.33 1.60 -2.43
CA GLY A 144 -19.14 2.33 -1.44
C GLY A 144 -18.68 3.77 -1.19
N GLY A 145 -17.50 4.18 -1.65
CA GLY A 145 -16.94 5.51 -1.38
C GLY A 145 -16.82 5.82 0.10
N SER A 146 -16.20 4.94 0.88
CA SER A 146 -16.14 5.03 2.33
C SER A 146 -14.87 4.42 2.90
N ALA A 147 -14.59 4.67 4.18
CA ALA A 147 -13.52 4.03 4.91
C ALA A 147 -13.98 3.56 6.29
N ALA A 148 -13.38 2.46 6.77
CA ALA A 148 -13.67 1.91 8.09
C ALA A 148 -12.39 1.53 8.84
N SER A 149 -12.49 1.49 10.17
CA SER A 149 -11.45 0.99 11.07
C SER A 149 -11.98 -0.14 11.96
N PHE A 150 -11.07 -1.02 12.39
CA PHE A 150 -11.36 -2.20 13.17
C PHE A 150 -10.28 -2.37 14.24
N SER A 151 -10.65 -2.81 15.44
CA SER A 151 -9.66 -3.29 16.41
C SER A 151 -9.22 -4.71 16.05
N VAL A 152 -7.98 -5.02 16.35
CA VAL A 152 -7.38 -6.35 16.12
C VAL A 152 -6.99 -6.95 17.47
N GLY A 153 -7.51 -8.13 17.77
CA GLY A 153 -7.17 -8.85 18.99
C GLY A 153 -5.81 -9.54 18.92
N ASP A 154 -5.34 -10.03 20.06
CA ASP A 154 -4.06 -10.77 20.19
C ASP A 154 -4.02 -12.03 19.28
N ASP A 155 -5.16 -12.63 19.04
CA ASP A 155 -5.35 -13.78 18.15
C ASP A 155 -5.51 -13.39 16.66
N GLY A 156 -5.42 -12.09 16.35
CA GLY A 156 -5.64 -11.55 15.02
C GLY A 156 -7.11 -11.35 14.64
N ARG A 157 -8.05 -11.52 15.55
CA ARG A 157 -9.48 -11.36 15.31
C ARG A 157 -9.86 -9.89 15.14
N LEU A 158 -10.62 -9.61 14.09
CA LEU A 158 -11.19 -8.28 13.84
C LEU A 158 -12.46 -8.07 14.66
N SER A 159 -12.61 -6.87 15.23
CA SER A 159 -13.88 -6.40 15.78
C SER A 159 -14.86 -6.03 14.66
N PRO A 160 -16.16 -5.82 14.95
CA PRO A 160 -16.99 -4.94 14.12
C PRO A 160 -16.34 -3.58 13.92
N ALA A 161 -16.76 -2.83 12.89
CA ALA A 161 -16.21 -1.51 12.62
C ALA A 161 -16.30 -0.58 13.83
N VAL A 162 -15.17 0.07 14.18
CA VAL A 162 -15.06 1.05 15.28
C VAL A 162 -15.37 2.44 14.78
N SER A 163 -14.79 2.81 13.62
CA SER A 163 -15.10 4.07 12.95
C SER A 163 -15.53 3.77 11.51
N PHE A 164 -16.49 4.56 11.01
CA PHE A 164 -16.95 4.49 9.62
C PHE A 164 -17.19 5.90 9.11
N TYR A 165 -16.68 6.19 7.90
CA TYR A 165 -16.86 7.46 7.23
C TYR A 165 -17.37 7.24 5.82
N GLN A 166 -18.64 7.63 5.58
CA GLN A 166 -19.22 7.71 4.25
C GLN A 166 -18.87 9.06 3.64
N TYR A 167 -18.23 9.05 2.48
CA TYR A 167 -17.94 10.28 1.73
C TYR A 167 -19.12 10.65 0.83
N THR A 168 -19.23 11.92 0.49
CA THR A 168 -20.26 12.47 -0.38
C THR A 168 -19.67 13.55 -1.29
N GLY A 169 -20.28 13.73 -2.47
CA GLY A 169 -19.82 14.68 -3.46
C GLY A 169 -19.50 14.01 -4.79
N SER A 170 -18.87 14.76 -5.68
CA SER A 170 -18.42 14.30 -7.00
C SER A 170 -17.22 15.12 -7.47
N GLY A 171 -16.44 14.59 -8.40
CA GLY A 171 -15.40 15.31 -9.13
C GLY A 171 -15.89 15.76 -10.53
N PRO A 172 -15.00 16.33 -11.33
CA PRO A 172 -15.35 16.89 -12.65
C PRO A 172 -15.60 15.84 -13.73
N ASP A 173 -15.07 14.62 -13.60
CA ASP A 173 -15.26 13.55 -14.59
C ASP A 173 -16.62 12.86 -14.39
N ALA A 174 -17.56 13.11 -15.32
CA ALA A 174 -18.91 12.55 -15.24
C ALA A 174 -18.98 11.02 -15.39
N GLY A 175 -17.90 10.37 -15.87
CA GLY A 175 -17.80 8.91 -16.00
C GLY A 175 -17.26 8.25 -14.74
N ARG A 176 -16.12 8.77 -14.24
CA ARG A 176 -15.32 8.14 -13.20
C ARG A 176 -15.47 8.77 -11.80
N GLN A 177 -16.04 9.99 -11.72
CA GLN A 177 -16.14 10.76 -10.47
C GLN A 177 -17.60 11.18 -10.15
N LYS A 178 -18.58 10.35 -10.50
CA LYS A 178 -19.99 10.58 -10.13
C LYS A 178 -20.23 10.56 -8.62
N GLY A 179 -19.35 9.96 -7.89
CA GLY A 179 -19.36 9.81 -6.45
C GLY A 179 -17.97 9.55 -5.89
N PRO A 180 -17.82 9.43 -4.56
CA PRO A 180 -16.58 9.10 -3.93
C PRO A 180 -16.13 7.67 -4.26
N HIS A 181 -14.81 7.47 -4.34
CA HIS A 181 -14.16 6.19 -4.59
C HIS A 181 -12.90 6.09 -3.71
N ALA A 182 -13.08 5.71 -2.44
CA ALA A 182 -11.97 5.51 -1.52
C ALA A 182 -11.11 4.32 -1.99
N HIS A 183 -9.83 4.59 -2.31
CA HIS A 183 -8.99 3.58 -2.97
C HIS A 183 -7.86 3.05 -2.10
N ARG A 184 -7.28 3.86 -1.24
CA ARG A 184 -6.14 3.45 -0.39
C ARG A 184 -6.24 4.05 0.99
N VAL A 185 -5.91 3.26 2.00
CA VAL A 185 -5.65 3.69 3.37
C VAL A 185 -4.15 3.61 3.65
N THR A 186 -3.57 4.67 4.21
CA THR A 186 -2.13 4.74 4.52
C THR A 186 -1.95 5.36 5.90
N VAL A 187 -1.22 4.68 6.78
CA VAL A 187 -0.89 5.19 8.11
C VAL A 187 0.37 6.05 8.02
N SER A 188 0.39 7.20 8.71
CA SER A 188 1.55 8.07 8.76
C SER A 188 2.73 7.40 9.46
N PRO A 189 4.00 7.75 9.15
CA PRO A 189 5.18 7.10 9.73
C PRO A 189 5.25 7.13 11.26
N ASP A 190 4.66 8.13 11.88
CA ASP A 190 4.58 8.30 13.34
C ASP A 190 3.36 7.63 13.99
N ASN A 191 2.56 6.88 13.21
CA ASN A 191 1.34 6.18 13.64
C ASN A 191 0.22 7.07 14.21
N ARG A 192 0.23 8.37 13.87
CA ARG A 192 -0.71 9.35 14.45
C ARG A 192 -1.85 9.73 13.53
N PHE A 193 -1.73 9.41 12.23
CA PHE A 193 -2.71 9.77 11.23
C PHE A 193 -2.99 8.61 10.27
N LEU A 194 -4.25 8.54 9.83
CA LEU A 194 -4.68 7.72 8.70
C LEU A 194 -5.03 8.66 7.54
N LEU A 195 -4.50 8.35 6.36
CA LEU A 195 -4.79 9.04 5.12
C LEU A 195 -5.61 8.11 4.21
N VAL A 196 -6.67 8.63 3.61
CA VAL A 196 -7.54 7.87 2.70
C VAL A 196 -7.60 8.57 1.36
N ASN A 197 -7.02 7.94 0.33
CA ASN A 197 -7.09 8.45 -1.03
C ASN A 197 -8.50 8.24 -1.59
N ASP A 198 -9.12 9.29 -2.08
CA ASP A 198 -10.42 9.26 -2.75
C ASP A 198 -10.27 9.74 -4.19
N LEU A 199 -10.34 8.80 -5.12
CA LEU A 199 -10.24 9.05 -6.55
C LEU A 199 -11.43 9.88 -7.05
N GLY A 200 -12.62 9.60 -6.55
CA GLY A 200 -13.85 10.23 -7.01
C GLY A 200 -14.02 11.68 -6.57
N LEU A 201 -13.35 12.07 -5.48
CA LEU A 201 -13.45 13.42 -4.92
C LEU A 201 -12.19 14.27 -5.15
N ASP A 202 -11.17 13.77 -5.86
CA ASP A 202 -9.87 14.43 -6.01
C ASP A 202 -9.25 14.81 -4.66
N ALA A 203 -9.36 13.94 -3.65
CA ALA A 203 -8.95 14.24 -2.29
C ALA A 203 -8.14 13.13 -1.62
N ILE A 204 -7.36 13.52 -0.62
CA ILE A 204 -6.86 12.61 0.42
C ILE A 204 -7.47 13.08 1.73
N HIS A 205 -8.38 12.29 2.30
CA HIS A 205 -8.95 12.55 3.62
C HIS A 205 -7.93 12.22 4.71
N ILE A 206 -7.88 13.04 5.76
CA ILE A 206 -6.89 12.89 6.82
C ILE A 206 -7.60 12.78 8.15
N TYR A 207 -7.25 11.76 8.92
CA TYR A 207 -7.81 11.48 10.24
C TYR A 207 -6.69 11.38 11.28
N ARG A 208 -6.95 11.90 12.48
CA ARG A 208 -6.17 11.56 13.66
C ARG A 208 -6.49 10.14 14.07
N LEU A 209 -5.48 9.36 14.37
CA LEU A 209 -5.59 7.96 14.73
C LEU A 209 -5.30 7.77 16.20
N ASP A 210 -6.26 7.22 16.94
CA ASP A 210 -6.05 6.55 18.21
C ASP A 210 -5.85 5.05 17.92
N ALA A 211 -4.60 4.66 17.75
CA ALA A 211 -4.24 3.29 17.33
C ALA A 211 -4.63 2.24 18.39
N GLY A 212 -4.64 2.60 19.68
CA GLY A 212 -5.03 1.67 20.74
C GLY A 212 -6.53 1.36 20.76
N ALA A 213 -7.36 2.29 20.25
CA ALA A 213 -8.81 2.15 20.19
C ALA A 213 -9.36 1.96 18.78
N ALA A 214 -8.50 1.90 17.77
CA ALA A 214 -8.86 1.91 16.33
C ALA A 214 -9.80 3.07 15.95
N ARG A 215 -9.76 4.19 16.72
CA ARG A 215 -10.67 5.32 16.53
C ARG A 215 -10.06 6.35 15.60
N LEU A 216 -10.87 6.79 14.66
CA LEU A 216 -10.53 7.87 13.73
C LEU A 216 -11.31 9.13 14.09
N THR A 217 -10.66 10.29 14.00
CA THR A 217 -11.28 11.60 14.13
C THR A 217 -10.79 12.49 12.99
N PRO A 218 -11.66 13.18 12.25
CA PRO A 218 -11.23 14.07 11.18
C PRO A 218 -10.17 15.05 11.65
N ASN A 219 -9.12 15.24 10.87
CA ASN A 219 -8.08 16.22 11.14
C ASN A 219 -8.58 17.65 10.83
N ASP A 220 -7.79 18.63 11.16
CA ASP A 220 -7.99 20.03 10.75
C ASP A 220 -6.68 20.57 10.15
N PRO A 221 -6.63 20.83 8.82
CA PRO A 221 -7.67 20.59 7.79
C PRO A 221 -7.97 19.10 7.59
N PRO A 222 -9.23 18.73 7.19
CA PRO A 222 -9.64 17.33 7.12
C PRO A 222 -9.19 16.61 5.83
N GLN A 223 -8.60 17.33 4.88
CA GLN A 223 -8.20 16.77 3.58
C GLN A 223 -7.18 17.64 2.84
N TRP A 224 -6.41 17.01 1.97
CA TRP A 224 -5.70 17.62 0.86
C TRP A 224 -6.48 17.39 -0.44
N ARG A 225 -6.37 18.33 -1.41
CA ARG A 225 -7.01 18.21 -2.72
C ARG A 225 -5.97 18.22 -3.84
N SER A 226 -6.14 17.30 -4.78
CA SER A 226 -5.37 17.27 -6.03
C SER A 226 -5.92 18.27 -7.04
N ALA A 227 -5.25 18.35 -8.20
CA ALA A 227 -5.83 19.01 -9.36
C ALA A 227 -7.16 18.33 -9.74
N PRO A 228 -8.16 19.10 -10.20
CA PRO A 228 -9.46 18.55 -10.61
C PRO A 228 -9.31 17.46 -11.70
N GLY A 229 -9.96 16.32 -11.51
CA GLY A 229 -9.90 15.19 -12.43
C GLY A 229 -8.64 14.35 -12.33
N ALA A 230 -7.76 14.58 -11.36
CA ALA A 230 -6.52 13.83 -11.24
C ALA A 230 -6.73 12.42 -10.64
N GLY A 231 -7.64 12.26 -9.70
CA GLY A 231 -7.99 11.00 -9.07
C GLY A 231 -6.87 10.38 -8.22
N PRO A 232 -6.62 10.88 -6.99
CA PRO A 232 -5.64 10.31 -6.06
C PRO A 232 -5.94 8.83 -5.77
N ARG A 233 -4.98 7.93 -6.03
CA ARG A 233 -5.21 6.49 -5.95
C ARG A 233 -4.35 5.79 -4.93
N ALA A 234 -3.03 5.93 -5.01
CA ALA A 234 -2.06 5.27 -4.14
C ALA A 234 -1.17 6.30 -3.47
N LEU A 235 -0.78 6.05 -2.22
CA LEU A 235 0.12 6.91 -1.46
C LEU A 235 1.20 6.07 -0.79
N GLN A 236 2.45 6.52 -0.90
CA GLN A 236 3.59 5.95 -0.19
C GLN A 236 4.37 7.05 0.51
N PHE A 237 4.61 6.91 1.81
CA PHE A 237 5.50 7.82 2.53
C PHE A 237 6.96 7.54 2.23
N HIS A 238 7.74 8.61 2.09
CA HIS A 238 9.19 8.52 2.12
C HIS A 238 9.67 8.09 3.51
N PRO A 239 10.70 7.22 3.65
CA PRO A 239 11.18 6.71 4.95
C PRO A 239 11.60 7.80 5.95
N ASN A 240 12.01 9.01 5.47
CA ASN A 240 12.35 10.12 6.36
C ASN A 240 11.12 10.80 7.01
N GLY A 241 9.90 10.40 6.64
CA GLY A 241 8.66 10.95 7.19
C GLY A 241 8.35 12.40 6.81
N ARG A 242 9.10 13.02 5.88
CA ARG A 242 8.91 14.43 5.46
C ARG A 242 8.12 14.56 4.17
N PHE A 243 8.09 13.52 3.35
CA PHE A 243 7.45 13.51 2.04
C PHE A 243 6.53 12.30 1.88
N ALA A 244 5.57 12.44 0.98
CA ALA A 244 4.74 11.36 0.50
C ALA A 244 4.58 11.49 -1.02
N TYR A 245 4.37 10.35 -1.69
CA TYR A 245 4.21 10.27 -3.14
C TYR A 245 2.84 9.70 -3.45
N CYS A 246 2.02 10.50 -4.13
CA CYS A 246 0.67 10.12 -4.50
C CYS A 246 0.59 9.85 -5.99
N VAL A 247 0.27 8.62 -6.37
CA VAL A 247 -0.10 8.31 -7.76
C VAL A 247 -1.53 8.75 -7.99
N THR A 248 -1.73 9.54 -9.05
CA THR A 248 -3.05 9.92 -9.55
C THR A 248 -3.43 9.00 -10.71
N GLU A 249 -4.59 8.35 -10.61
CA GLU A 249 -5.01 7.38 -11.61
C GLU A 249 -5.33 8.05 -12.94
N MET A 250 -6.18 9.07 -12.90
CA MET A 250 -6.75 9.67 -14.11
C MET A 250 -5.78 10.61 -14.81
N ALA A 251 -4.90 11.30 -14.06
CA ALA A 251 -3.87 12.14 -14.64
C ALA A 251 -2.58 11.37 -15.00
N SER A 252 -2.43 10.11 -14.57
CA SER A 252 -1.20 9.32 -14.72
C SER A 252 0.04 10.10 -14.32
N SER A 253 0.04 10.59 -13.08
CA SER A 253 1.16 11.34 -12.53
C SER A 253 1.51 10.88 -11.11
N VAL A 254 2.73 11.19 -10.69
CA VAL A 254 3.15 11.07 -9.29
C VAL A 254 3.24 12.49 -8.73
N VAL A 255 2.44 12.79 -7.73
CA VAL A 255 2.48 14.07 -6.99
C VAL A 255 3.37 13.88 -5.77
N VAL A 256 4.39 14.74 -5.67
CA VAL A 256 5.24 14.84 -4.48
C VAL A 256 4.56 15.77 -3.50
N LEU A 257 4.35 15.29 -2.28
CA LEU A 257 3.69 15.97 -1.20
C LEU A 257 4.65 16.14 -0.03
N ARG A 258 4.78 17.36 0.48
CA ARG A 258 5.43 17.62 1.75
C ARG A 258 4.45 17.26 2.88
N TRP A 259 4.93 16.55 3.88
CA TRP A 259 4.15 16.13 5.03
C TRP A 259 4.59 16.86 6.31
N ASP A 260 3.66 17.55 6.95
CA ASP A 260 3.85 18.05 8.30
C ASP A 260 3.27 17.03 9.31
N ALA A 261 4.14 16.22 9.90
CA ALA A 261 3.76 15.22 10.88
C ALA A 261 3.16 15.81 12.16
N ARG A 262 3.41 17.08 12.46
CA ARG A 262 2.90 17.73 13.64
C ARG A 262 1.40 18.05 13.53
N SER A 263 0.99 18.59 12.40
CA SER A 263 -0.38 19.04 12.15
C SER A 263 -1.19 18.06 11.29
N GLY A 264 -0.53 17.11 10.61
CA GLY A 264 -1.20 16.22 9.67
C GLY A 264 -1.59 16.92 8.38
N VAL A 265 -0.72 17.76 7.83
CA VAL A 265 -0.99 18.56 6.62
C VAL A 265 -0.13 18.07 5.48
N LEU A 266 -0.74 17.97 4.29
CA LEU A 266 -0.07 17.72 3.01
C LEU A 266 -0.02 18.99 2.18
N GLU A 267 1.13 19.28 1.58
CA GLU A 267 1.32 20.39 0.63
C GLU A 267 1.97 19.88 -0.66
N THR A 268 1.47 20.33 -1.81
CA THR A 268 1.99 19.92 -3.10
C THR A 268 3.33 20.58 -3.39
N GLU A 269 4.36 19.80 -3.66
CA GLU A 269 5.69 20.29 -4.06
C GLU A 269 5.94 20.12 -5.57
N GLN A 270 5.48 19.01 -6.16
CA GLN A 270 5.74 18.68 -7.55
C GLN A 270 4.67 17.73 -8.10
N ALA A 271 4.45 17.75 -9.41
CA ALA A 271 3.74 16.70 -10.12
C ALA A 271 4.57 16.26 -11.34
N VAL A 272 4.80 14.94 -11.46
CA VAL A 272 5.57 14.35 -12.57
C VAL A 272 4.67 13.40 -13.35
N VAL A 273 4.47 13.70 -14.64
CA VAL A 273 3.65 12.88 -15.53
C VAL A 273 4.40 11.61 -15.91
N MET A 274 3.75 10.44 -15.77
CA MET A 274 4.35 9.13 -16.08
C MET A 274 4.36 8.80 -17.56
N ARG A 275 3.31 9.17 -18.28
CA ARG A 275 3.17 8.89 -19.72
C ARG A 275 4.08 9.75 -20.57
N PRO A 276 4.52 9.30 -21.75
CA PRO A 276 5.23 10.13 -22.70
C PRO A 276 4.28 11.17 -23.32
N PRO A 277 4.80 12.35 -23.76
CA PRO A 277 3.97 13.43 -24.32
C PRO A 277 3.12 13.02 -25.52
N GLU A 278 3.62 12.11 -26.34
CA GLU A 278 2.96 11.58 -27.53
C GLU A 278 1.86 10.54 -27.26
N PHE A 279 1.70 10.12 -26.00
CA PHE A 279 0.67 9.16 -25.63
C PHE A 279 -0.71 9.85 -25.53
N HIS A 280 -1.66 9.40 -26.34
CA HIS A 280 -3.03 9.92 -26.40
C HIS A 280 -4.10 8.90 -25.96
N GLY A 281 -3.68 7.77 -25.37
CA GLY A 281 -4.56 6.74 -24.86
C GLY A 281 -5.19 7.09 -23.50
N VAL A 282 -5.98 6.16 -22.97
CA VAL A 282 -6.52 6.25 -21.60
C VAL A 282 -5.38 6.15 -20.60
N THR A 283 -5.35 7.05 -19.64
CA THR A 283 -4.35 7.06 -18.57
C THR A 283 -4.89 6.40 -17.32
N THR A 284 -4.07 5.56 -16.67
CA THR A 284 -4.47 4.89 -15.42
C THR A 284 -3.25 4.60 -14.56
N GLY A 285 -2.69 5.66 -13.99
CA GLY A 285 -1.68 5.53 -12.95
C GLY A 285 -2.17 4.59 -11.85
N ASN A 286 -1.31 3.72 -11.35
CA ASN A 286 -1.81 2.64 -10.50
C ASN A 286 -1.14 2.60 -9.12
N ASP A 287 0.05 2.08 -8.99
CA ASP A 287 0.71 1.84 -7.71
C ASP A 287 2.12 2.41 -7.68
N ILE A 288 2.70 2.54 -6.50
CA ILE A 288 4.04 3.05 -6.28
C ILE A 288 4.73 2.33 -5.12
N VAL A 289 6.01 2.02 -5.31
CA VAL A 289 6.90 1.55 -4.25
C VAL A 289 8.20 2.35 -4.26
N ILE A 290 8.81 2.50 -3.09
CA ILE A 290 10.08 3.19 -2.87
C ILE A 290 11.10 2.17 -2.41
N ASP A 291 12.33 2.25 -2.90
CA ASP A 291 13.40 1.39 -2.42
C ASP A 291 13.79 1.74 -0.97
N ARG A 292 14.40 0.78 -0.29
CA ARG A 292 14.73 0.90 1.15
C ARG A 292 15.61 2.10 1.48
N GLU A 293 16.54 2.41 0.57
CA GLU A 293 17.46 3.54 0.68
C GLU A 293 16.83 4.86 0.28
N ALA A 294 15.57 4.83 -0.18
CA ALA A 294 14.81 5.98 -0.66
C ALA A 294 15.54 6.78 -1.77
N ARG A 295 16.26 6.07 -2.64
CA ARG A 295 16.93 6.68 -3.80
C ARG A 295 16.09 6.61 -5.06
N PHE A 296 15.22 5.61 -5.15
CA PHE A 296 14.40 5.36 -6.32
C PHE A 296 12.96 5.03 -5.94
N ALA A 297 12.03 5.52 -6.74
CA ALA A 297 10.62 5.13 -6.71
C ALA A 297 10.24 4.48 -8.04
N TYR A 298 9.31 3.53 -7.97
CA TYR A 298 8.76 2.79 -9.11
C TYR A 298 7.26 2.93 -9.09
N ALA A 299 6.67 3.43 -10.18
CA ALA A 299 5.22 3.55 -10.31
C ALA A 299 4.73 2.98 -11.64
N THR A 300 3.51 2.44 -11.66
CA THR A 300 2.93 1.80 -12.84
C THR A 300 1.80 2.63 -13.46
N ASP A 301 1.68 2.50 -14.80
CA ASP A 301 0.47 2.83 -15.55
C ASP A 301 -0.09 1.57 -16.20
N ARG A 302 -1.42 1.34 -16.06
CA ARG A 302 -2.08 0.08 -16.44
C ARG A 302 -2.36 -0.04 -17.93
N PHE A 303 -2.59 1.06 -18.64
CA PHE A 303 -2.93 0.99 -20.07
C PHE A 303 -1.72 1.14 -20.97
N ASP A 304 -0.65 1.74 -20.48
CA ASP A 304 0.64 1.77 -21.16
C ASP A 304 1.50 0.53 -20.77
N ASP A 305 1.05 -0.27 -19.81
CA ASP A 305 1.70 -1.50 -19.31
C ASP A 305 3.16 -1.28 -18.92
N ILE A 306 3.43 -0.14 -18.28
CA ILE A 306 4.79 0.28 -17.92
C ILE A 306 5.03 0.38 -16.42
N VAL A 307 6.31 0.33 -16.07
CA VAL A 307 6.88 0.75 -14.80
C VAL A 307 7.76 1.96 -15.07
N CYS A 308 7.43 3.08 -14.47
CA CYS A 308 8.26 4.29 -14.46
C CYS A 308 9.26 4.22 -13.30
N THR A 309 10.54 4.47 -13.59
CA THR A 309 11.60 4.59 -12.58
C THR A 309 11.90 6.06 -12.36
N PHE A 310 11.88 6.50 -11.10
CA PHE A 310 12.22 7.86 -10.68
C PHE A 310 13.42 7.85 -9.75
N ALA A 311 14.33 8.83 -9.92
CA ALA A 311 15.29 9.18 -8.88
C ALA A 311 14.62 10.12 -7.87
N ILE A 312 14.91 9.92 -6.60
CA ILE A 312 14.44 10.74 -5.49
C ILE A 312 15.58 11.66 -5.04
N SER A 313 15.32 12.96 -5.01
CA SER A 313 16.26 13.92 -4.40
C SER A 313 16.27 13.73 -2.88
N PRO A 314 17.41 13.44 -2.25
CA PRO A 314 17.46 13.19 -0.81
C PRO A 314 17.13 14.43 0.03
N GLU A 315 17.34 15.62 -0.51
CA GLU A 315 17.13 16.90 0.19
C GLU A 315 15.68 17.38 0.09
N SER A 316 15.16 17.42 -1.14
CA SER A 316 13.86 17.99 -1.47
C SER A 316 12.74 16.95 -1.61
N GLY A 317 13.06 15.64 -1.70
CA GLY A 317 12.09 14.60 -1.99
C GLY A 317 11.53 14.63 -3.41
N THR A 318 11.96 15.58 -4.26
CA THR A 318 11.46 15.71 -5.63
C THR A 318 11.88 14.52 -6.50
N LEU A 319 11.06 14.24 -7.52
CA LEU A 319 11.24 13.11 -8.42
C LEU A 319 11.78 13.58 -9.79
N THR A 320 12.75 12.82 -10.31
CA THR A 320 13.19 12.90 -11.69
C THR A 320 12.89 11.61 -12.40
N LEU A 321 12.06 11.63 -13.43
CA LEU A 321 11.78 10.44 -14.23
C LEU A 321 13.03 10.02 -15.00
N LEU A 322 13.51 8.81 -14.76
CA LEU A 322 14.72 8.26 -15.40
C LEU A 322 14.38 7.39 -16.60
N ASN A 323 13.39 6.50 -16.46
CA ASN A 323 13.09 5.51 -17.48
C ASN A 323 11.63 5.02 -17.39
N ARG A 324 11.16 4.42 -18.48
CA ARG A 324 9.93 3.65 -18.60
C ARG A 324 10.27 2.26 -19.11
N THR A 325 9.91 1.24 -18.35
CA THR A 325 10.21 -0.17 -18.67
C THR A 325 8.89 -0.93 -18.78
N SER A 326 8.78 -1.91 -19.67
CA SER A 326 7.61 -2.79 -19.73
C SER A 326 7.37 -3.46 -18.36
N SER A 327 6.11 -3.55 -17.94
CA SER A 327 5.70 -4.28 -16.73
C SER A 327 5.90 -5.80 -16.85
N GLY A 328 6.28 -6.30 -18.04
CA GLY A 328 6.38 -7.74 -18.32
C GLY A 328 5.04 -8.43 -18.50
N GLY A 329 3.97 -7.68 -18.72
CA GLY A 329 2.61 -8.19 -18.92
C GLY A 329 1.61 -7.09 -19.24
N LYS A 330 0.33 -7.31 -18.93
CA LYS A 330 -0.78 -6.40 -19.21
C LYS A 330 -1.53 -6.04 -17.92
N VAL A 331 -1.94 -4.78 -17.82
CA VAL A 331 -2.70 -4.25 -16.70
C VAL A 331 -1.96 -4.48 -15.37
N PRO A 332 -0.76 -3.89 -15.16
CA PRO A 332 -0.03 -4.02 -13.90
C PRO A 332 -0.85 -3.44 -12.74
N ARG A 333 -1.18 -4.27 -11.76
CA ARG A 333 -2.10 -3.92 -10.65
C ARG A 333 -1.38 -3.59 -9.35
N HIS A 334 -0.23 -4.20 -9.08
CA HIS A 334 0.54 -4.01 -7.85
C HIS A 334 2.03 -4.23 -8.10
N LEU A 335 2.84 -3.55 -7.31
CA LEU A 335 4.30 -3.65 -7.28
C LEU A 335 4.78 -4.13 -5.92
N ALA A 336 5.82 -4.95 -5.91
CA ALA A 336 6.54 -5.28 -4.68
C ALA A 336 8.04 -5.38 -4.94
N LEU A 337 8.85 -4.66 -4.17
CA LEU A 337 10.28 -4.92 -4.10
C LEU A 337 10.52 -6.13 -3.20
N ASP A 338 11.37 -7.04 -3.63
CA ASP A 338 11.79 -8.15 -2.79
C ASP A 338 12.61 -7.65 -1.58
N PRO A 339 12.71 -8.40 -0.47
CA PRO A 339 13.43 -7.96 0.72
C PRO A 339 14.93 -7.65 0.49
N SER A 340 15.56 -8.21 -0.55
CA SER A 340 16.93 -7.88 -0.92
C SER A 340 17.06 -6.58 -1.72
N GLY A 341 15.95 -6.08 -2.28
CA GLY A 341 15.91 -4.93 -3.16
C GLY A 341 16.52 -5.17 -4.55
N ARG A 342 16.81 -6.41 -4.91
CA ARG A 342 17.37 -6.77 -6.22
C ARG A 342 16.32 -7.02 -7.29
N TRP A 343 15.08 -7.22 -6.89
CA TRP A 343 13.98 -7.60 -7.78
C TRP A 343 12.75 -6.74 -7.52
N LEU A 344 12.12 -6.31 -8.60
CA LEU A 344 10.80 -5.73 -8.59
C LEU A 344 9.82 -6.73 -9.19
N LEU A 345 8.81 -7.14 -8.41
CA LEU A 345 7.75 -8.01 -8.85
C LEU A 345 6.54 -7.16 -9.26
N VAL A 346 5.90 -7.54 -10.38
CA VAL A 346 4.72 -6.87 -10.93
C VAL A 346 3.59 -7.87 -11.10
N ALA A 347 2.46 -7.64 -10.44
CA ALA A 347 1.23 -8.39 -10.65
C ALA A 347 0.50 -7.84 -11.88
N ASN A 348 0.53 -8.55 -12.99
CA ASN A 348 -0.11 -8.19 -14.25
C ASN A 348 -1.47 -8.89 -14.37
N GLN A 349 -2.53 -8.21 -13.94
CA GLN A 349 -3.89 -8.76 -13.90
C GLN A 349 -4.42 -9.15 -15.27
N GLY A 350 -4.09 -8.38 -16.31
CA GLY A 350 -4.65 -8.54 -17.64
C GLY A 350 -4.00 -9.64 -18.47
N SER A 351 -2.81 -10.10 -18.10
CA SER A 351 -2.06 -11.19 -18.76
C SER A 351 -1.85 -12.41 -17.88
N ASP A 352 -2.53 -12.49 -16.72
CA ASP A 352 -2.50 -13.64 -15.83
C ASP A 352 -1.07 -14.07 -15.46
N ASN A 353 -0.21 -13.08 -15.11
CA ASN A 353 1.17 -13.38 -14.73
C ASN A 353 1.75 -12.45 -13.67
N ILE A 354 2.75 -12.95 -12.96
CA ILE A 354 3.65 -12.17 -12.11
C ILE A 354 4.96 -12.05 -12.87
N ALA A 355 5.36 -10.83 -13.23
CA ALA A 355 6.67 -10.57 -13.80
C ALA A 355 7.67 -10.25 -12.68
N VAL A 356 8.90 -10.78 -12.82
CA VAL A 356 10.03 -10.51 -11.92
C VAL A 356 11.08 -9.78 -12.74
N LEU A 357 11.26 -8.50 -12.45
CA LEU A 357 12.23 -7.62 -13.12
C LEU A 357 13.49 -7.51 -12.25
N SER A 358 14.66 -7.64 -12.86
CA SER A 358 15.91 -7.36 -12.13
C SER A 358 16.09 -5.86 -11.95
N ARG A 359 16.63 -5.45 -10.80
CA ARG A 359 16.86 -4.06 -10.44
C ARG A 359 18.35 -3.84 -10.18
N ASP A 360 18.93 -2.88 -10.88
CA ASP A 360 20.23 -2.34 -10.55
C ASP A 360 20.11 -1.40 -9.34
N ALA A 361 20.76 -1.75 -8.24
CA ALA A 361 20.65 -0.99 -7.00
C ALA A 361 21.34 0.38 -7.07
N GLN A 362 22.27 0.62 -8.00
CA GLN A 362 22.99 1.89 -8.10
C GLN A 362 22.27 2.89 -9.00
N THR A 363 21.70 2.43 -10.09
CA THR A 363 21.06 3.27 -11.11
C THR A 363 19.54 3.27 -11.04
N GLY A 364 18.93 2.34 -10.28
CA GLY A 364 17.50 2.11 -10.23
C GLY A 364 16.93 1.46 -11.49
N GLN A 365 17.74 1.19 -12.51
CA GLN A 365 17.27 0.63 -13.77
C GLN A 365 16.67 -0.76 -13.59
N LEU A 366 15.59 -1.01 -14.32
CA LEU A 366 14.91 -2.31 -14.39
C LEU A 366 15.25 -2.98 -15.71
N ALA A 367 15.48 -4.29 -15.65
CA ALA A 367 15.59 -5.13 -16.84
C ALA A 367 14.61 -6.31 -16.78
N ALA A 368 14.14 -6.75 -17.95
CA ALA A 368 13.24 -7.89 -18.05
C ALA A 368 13.87 -9.13 -17.42
N GLY A 369 13.05 -9.85 -16.66
CA GLY A 369 13.43 -11.08 -16.00
C GLY A 369 12.48 -12.22 -16.35
N LYS A 370 11.94 -12.89 -15.33
CA LYS A 370 11.10 -14.07 -15.46
C LYS A 370 9.61 -13.72 -15.36
N SER A 371 8.78 -14.62 -15.87
CA SER A 371 7.33 -14.51 -15.80
C SER A 371 6.73 -15.82 -15.29
N PHE A 372 5.77 -15.72 -14.37
CA PHE A 372 5.13 -16.86 -13.71
C PHE A 372 3.62 -16.71 -13.84
N SER A 373 2.97 -17.77 -14.35
CA SER A 373 1.53 -17.75 -14.59
C SER A 373 0.73 -17.85 -13.28
N LEU A 374 -0.22 -16.96 -13.11
CA LEU A 374 -1.25 -17.00 -12.08
C LEU A 374 -2.45 -16.18 -12.57
N SER A 375 -3.66 -16.75 -12.48
CA SER A 375 -4.86 -16.05 -12.94
C SER A 375 -5.15 -14.83 -12.09
N ARG A 376 -5.26 -13.67 -12.74
CA ARG A 376 -5.67 -12.37 -12.21
C ARG A 376 -4.98 -11.96 -10.89
N PRO A 377 -3.63 -11.92 -10.84
CA PRO A 377 -2.94 -11.47 -9.64
C PRO A 377 -3.21 -9.98 -9.40
N GLN A 378 -3.47 -9.63 -8.12
CA GLN A 378 -3.88 -8.28 -7.72
C GLN A 378 -2.92 -7.64 -6.74
N CYS A 379 -2.38 -8.42 -5.81
CA CYS A 379 -1.55 -7.94 -4.70
C CYS A 379 -0.42 -8.93 -4.41
N LEU A 380 0.76 -8.40 -4.10
CA LEU A 380 1.98 -9.16 -3.80
C LEU A 380 2.48 -8.73 -2.42
N VAL A 381 2.63 -9.67 -1.48
CA VAL A 381 3.10 -9.38 -0.11
C VAL A 381 4.18 -10.38 0.27
N PHE A 382 5.41 -9.88 0.48
CA PHE A 382 6.48 -10.68 1.09
C PHE A 382 6.23 -10.83 2.59
N ALA A 383 6.33 -12.07 3.08
CA ALA A 383 6.05 -12.44 4.46
C ALA A 383 7.29 -13.01 5.17
#